data_5b0155202e8e4bb8981a4dcb63b77d44
#
_entry.id   5b0155202e8e4bb8981a4dcb63b77d44
#
_cell.length_a   1.000
_cell.length_b   1.000
_cell.length_c   1.000
_cell.angle_alpha   90.00
_cell.angle_beta   90.00
_cell.angle_gamma   90.00
#
_symmetry.space_group_name_H-M   'P 1'
#
loop_
_entity.id
_entity.type
_entity.pdbx_description
1 polymer ?
#
loop_
_entity_poly.entity_id
_entity_poly.type
_entity_poly.pdbx_seq_one_letter_code
_entity_poly.pdbx_strand_id
1 'polypeptide(L)'
;MINILNKIKSLYPISEETIQELRANVTPCHFPKKHLLIKEGSFCKAAYFIEKGLTHSFWLVDGEKVTTSFSSEGDIVFSMDELYYNRPSEEFVETLEDMEAFRISLADLNRLFQTNLEMANWGRIIHQNEYRRLHRSHKATLTLSAKERYEEFQQQHPQICQRASLGRIASYLGITLPTLSRLRGQK
;
A
#
# COMPACT_ATOMS: atom_id res chain seq x y z
N MET A 1 -3.83 16.89 -3.17
CA MET A 1 -4.60 15.77 -3.77
C MET A 1 -4.30 15.51 -5.26
N ILE A 2 -3.18 15.98 -5.78
CA ILE A 2 -2.87 15.87 -7.22
C ILE A 2 -2.54 14.42 -7.59
N ASN A 3 -1.63 13.79 -6.84
CA ASN A 3 -1.19 12.41 -7.11
C ASN A 3 -2.32 11.41 -6.93
N ILE A 4 -3.13 11.60 -5.89
CA ILE A 4 -4.31 10.78 -5.60
C ILE A 4 -5.32 10.85 -6.74
N LEU A 5 -5.71 12.06 -7.16
CA LEU A 5 -6.71 12.23 -8.23
C LEU A 5 -6.18 11.72 -9.58
N ASN A 6 -4.90 11.93 -9.89
CA ASN A 6 -4.27 11.38 -11.09
C ASN A 6 -4.33 9.85 -11.08
N LYS A 7 -4.01 9.22 -9.94
CA LYS A 7 -4.08 7.76 -9.79
C LYS A 7 -5.51 7.24 -9.93
N ILE A 8 -6.47 7.87 -9.25
CA ILE A 8 -7.88 7.48 -9.35
C ILE A 8 -8.35 7.54 -10.80
N LYS A 9 -8.15 8.69 -11.48
CA LYS A 9 -8.54 8.89 -12.88
C LYS A 9 -7.82 7.93 -13.86
N SER A 10 -6.60 7.50 -13.54
CA SER A 10 -5.87 6.52 -14.36
C SER A 10 -6.44 5.10 -14.24
N LEU A 11 -7.12 4.79 -13.15
CA LEU A 11 -7.71 3.47 -12.89
C LEU A 11 -9.15 3.39 -13.35
N TYR A 12 -9.94 4.43 -13.11
CA TYR A 12 -11.33 4.51 -13.46
C TYR A 12 -11.74 5.96 -13.71
N PRO A 13 -12.52 6.25 -14.78
CA PRO A 13 -13.04 7.58 -15.01
C PRO A 13 -14.06 7.94 -13.91
N ILE A 14 -13.83 9.07 -13.24
CA ILE A 14 -14.74 9.62 -12.23
C ILE A 14 -15.14 11.05 -12.60
N SER A 15 -16.39 11.38 -12.31
CA SER A 15 -16.96 12.71 -12.54
C SER A 15 -16.39 13.76 -11.57
N GLU A 16 -16.52 15.02 -11.91
CA GLU A 16 -16.15 16.11 -11.01
C GLU A 16 -17.03 16.11 -9.75
N GLU A 17 -18.29 15.70 -9.85
CA GLU A 17 -19.19 15.54 -8.72
C GLU A 17 -18.64 14.52 -7.70
N THR A 18 -18.21 13.36 -8.17
CA THR A 18 -17.56 12.33 -7.32
C THR A 18 -16.27 12.84 -6.69
N ILE A 19 -15.47 13.63 -7.43
CA ILE A 19 -14.27 14.27 -6.88
C ILE A 19 -14.61 15.23 -5.74
N GLN A 20 -15.64 16.05 -5.91
CA GLN A 20 -16.08 16.99 -4.87
C GLN A 20 -16.62 16.26 -3.64
N GLU A 21 -17.38 15.18 -3.86
CA GLU A 21 -17.85 14.32 -2.77
C GLU A 21 -16.68 13.68 -2.01
N LEU A 22 -15.68 13.15 -2.71
CA LEU A 22 -14.47 12.61 -2.07
C LEU A 22 -13.74 13.70 -1.27
N ARG A 23 -13.56 14.89 -1.87
CA ARG A 23 -12.89 16.03 -1.21
C ARG A 23 -13.60 16.48 0.07
N ALA A 24 -14.92 16.44 0.08
CA ALA A 24 -15.71 16.82 1.26
C ALA A 24 -15.57 15.85 2.44
N ASN A 25 -15.13 14.62 2.17
CA ASN A 25 -15.00 13.54 3.16
C ASN A 25 -13.56 13.25 3.60
N VAL A 26 -12.56 13.97 3.07
CA VAL A 26 -11.16 13.76 3.44
C VAL A 26 -10.59 14.96 4.18
N THR A 27 -9.65 14.71 5.09
CA THR A 27 -8.90 15.73 5.83
C THR A 27 -7.41 15.56 5.57
N PRO A 28 -6.66 16.65 5.28
CA PRO A 28 -5.20 16.56 5.13
C PRO A 28 -4.55 16.19 6.46
N CYS A 29 -3.53 15.36 6.39
CA CYS A 29 -2.73 14.94 7.53
C CYS A 29 -1.27 14.74 7.12
N HIS A 30 -0.40 14.81 8.13
CA HIS A 30 1.05 14.66 7.97
C HIS A 30 1.57 13.73 9.05
N PHE A 31 2.49 12.84 8.66
CA PHE A 31 3.11 11.87 9.56
C PHE A 31 4.62 11.87 9.39
N PRO A 32 5.39 11.85 10.48
CA PRO A 32 6.84 11.71 10.39
C PRO A 32 7.22 10.29 9.96
N LYS A 33 8.45 10.14 9.50
CA LYS A 33 9.07 8.83 9.26
C LYS A 33 8.97 7.92 10.50
N LYS A 34 8.71 6.63 10.28
CA LYS A 34 8.53 5.58 11.30
C LYS A 34 7.27 5.72 12.14
N HIS A 35 6.26 6.44 11.65
CA HIS A 35 4.95 6.49 12.29
C HIS A 35 4.14 5.23 11.92
N LEU A 36 3.50 4.60 12.91
CA LEU A 36 2.58 3.50 12.70
C LEU A 36 1.18 4.06 12.39
N LEU A 37 0.76 3.92 11.13
CA LEU A 37 -0.58 4.29 10.68
C LEU A 37 -1.62 3.26 11.10
N ILE A 38 -1.25 1.98 11.01
CA ILE A 38 -2.08 0.84 11.40
C ILE A 38 -1.22 -0.05 12.29
N LYS A 39 -1.83 -0.58 13.34
CA LYS A 39 -1.17 -1.44 14.31
C LYS A 39 -1.98 -2.74 14.48
N GLU A 40 -1.29 -3.87 14.42
CA GLU A 40 -1.87 -5.18 14.72
C GLU A 40 -2.62 -5.18 16.05
N GLY A 41 -3.75 -5.86 16.10
CA GLY A 41 -4.59 -5.99 17.27
C GLY A 41 -5.42 -4.73 17.62
N SER A 42 -5.34 -3.65 16.80
CA SER A 42 -6.06 -2.41 17.05
C SER A 42 -6.98 -2.00 15.90
N PHE A 43 -7.92 -1.10 16.20
CA PHE A 43 -8.78 -0.44 15.23
C PHE A 43 -8.22 0.95 14.90
N CYS A 44 -7.88 1.20 13.65
CA CYS A 44 -7.44 2.51 13.15
C CYS A 44 -8.63 3.43 12.80
N LYS A 45 -9.74 2.84 12.35
CA LYS A 45 -10.98 3.50 11.92
C LYS A 45 -10.79 4.51 10.79
N ALA A 46 -9.71 4.41 10.04
CA ALA A 46 -9.37 5.33 8.98
C ALA A 46 -8.66 4.64 7.81
N ALA A 47 -8.82 5.24 6.62
CA ALA A 47 -7.99 5.01 5.46
C ALA A 47 -7.20 6.28 5.13
N TYR A 48 -6.05 6.12 4.48
CA TYR A 48 -5.14 7.19 4.13
C TYR A 48 -4.80 7.13 2.66
N PHE A 49 -5.17 8.16 1.91
CA PHE A 49 -4.73 8.38 0.55
C PHE A 49 -3.36 9.07 0.58
N ILE A 50 -2.35 8.44 0.01
CA ILE A 50 -0.97 8.96 0.03
C ILE A 50 -0.81 10.02 -1.06
N GLU A 51 -0.56 11.26 -0.69
CA GLU A 51 -0.22 12.34 -1.63
C GLU A 51 1.28 12.38 -1.90
N LYS A 52 2.09 12.18 -0.85
CA LYS A 52 3.54 12.11 -0.90
C LYS A 52 4.04 11.21 0.21
N GLY A 53 4.97 10.32 -0.08
CA GLY A 53 5.56 9.43 0.90
C GLY A 53 5.51 7.97 0.49
N LEU A 54 6.16 7.14 1.29
CA LEU A 54 6.26 5.71 1.12
C LEU A 54 5.95 5.03 2.44
N THR A 55 5.14 3.98 2.39
CA THR A 55 4.83 3.11 3.53
C THR A 55 5.20 1.66 3.21
N HIS A 56 5.29 0.83 4.23
CA HIS A 56 5.26 -0.61 4.07
C HIS A 56 4.29 -1.24 5.06
N SER A 57 3.60 -2.29 4.62
CA SER A 57 2.87 -3.20 5.49
C SER A 57 3.79 -4.35 5.89
N PHE A 58 3.62 -4.88 7.10
CA PHE A 58 4.39 -6.01 7.59
C PHE A 58 3.67 -6.79 8.68
N TRP A 59 4.03 -8.06 8.80
CA TRP A 59 3.70 -8.90 9.95
C TRP A 59 4.91 -9.02 10.88
N LEU A 60 4.66 -9.34 12.15
CA LEU A 60 5.69 -9.80 13.07
C LEU A 60 5.65 -11.32 13.13
N VAL A 61 6.75 -11.96 12.70
CA VAL A 61 6.93 -13.42 12.77
C VAL A 61 8.19 -13.67 13.60
N ASP A 62 8.04 -14.32 14.74
CA ASP A 62 9.14 -14.56 15.70
C ASP A 62 9.90 -13.28 16.08
N GLY A 63 9.19 -12.15 16.15
CA GLY A 63 9.75 -10.83 16.49
C GLY A 63 10.39 -10.08 15.31
N GLU A 64 10.49 -10.70 14.13
CA GLU A 64 11.05 -10.10 12.93
C GLU A 64 9.95 -9.51 12.02
N LYS A 65 10.24 -8.35 11.40
CA LYS A 65 9.31 -7.71 10.45
C LYS A 65 9.37 -8.39 9.09
N VAL A 66 8.29 -9.04 8.70
CA VAL A 66 8.11 -9.63 7.36
C VAL A 66 7.30 -8.65 6.51
N THR A 67 7.94 -7.97 5.56
CA THR A 67 7.29 -6.99 4.68
C THR A 67 6.36 -7.68 3.69
N THR A 68 5.10 -7.26 3.66
CA THR A 68 4.04 -7.83 2.80
C THR A 68 3.73 -6.96 1.59
N SER A 69 3.84 -5.64 1.74
CA SER A 69 3.59 -4.70 0.63
C SER A 69 4.30 -3.35 0.85
N PHE A 70 4.34 -2.55 -0.22
CA PHE A 70 4.72 -1.15 -0.20
C PHE A 70 3.59 -0.35 -0.84
N SER A 71 3.32 0.86 -0.31
CA SER A 71 2.37 1.81 -0.88
C SER A 71 3.03 3.19 -0.99
N SER A 72 2.77 3.88 -2.09
CA SER A 72 3.38 5.16 -2.43
C SER A 72 2.34 6.17 -2.94
N GLU A 73 2.78 7.24 -3.56
CA GLU A 73 1.94 8.32 -4.06
C GLU A 73 0.77 7.80 -4.92
N GLY A 74 -0.44 8.22 -4.57
CA GLY A 74 -1.69 7.83 -5.23
C GLY A 74 -2.32 6.54 -4.71
N ASP A 75 -1.62 5.76 -3.88
CA ASP A 75 -2.19 4.57 -3.26
C ASP A 75 -3.05 4.94 -2.04
N ILE A 76 -3.91 4.01 -1.66
CA ILE A 76 -4.71 4.08 -0.43
C ILE A 76 -4.27 2.99 0.54
N VAL A 77 -4.12 3.35 1.81
CA VAL A 77 -3.74 2.44 2.91
C VAL A 77 -4.89 2.35 3.91
N PHE A 78 -5.32 1.15 4.21
CA PHE A 78 -6.35 0.85 5.23
C PHE A 78 -6.23 -0.61 5.69
N SER A 79 -6.84 -0.94 6.83
CA SER A 79 -6.96 -2.33 7.26
C SER A 79 -8.13 -3.02 6.57
N MET A 80 -7.84 -4.10 5.84
CA MET A 80 -8.84 -4.97 5.22
C MET A 80 -9.76 -5.61 6.26
N ASP A 81 -9.18 -6.04 7.40
CA ASP A 81 -9.91 -6.68 8.49
C ASP A 81 -10.94 -5.74 9.10
N GLU A 82 -10.55 -4.45 9.28
CA GLU A 82 -11.47 -3.43 9.78
C GLU A 82 -12.59 -3.12 8.79
N LEU A 83 -12.22 -2.82 7.53
CA LEU A 83 -13.17 -2.33 6.53
C LEU A 83 -14.23 -3.38 6.18
N TYR A 84 -13.84 -4.65 6.05
CA TYR A 84 -14.72 -5.70 5.52
C TYR A 84 -15.22 -6.68 6.57
N TYR A 85 -14.48 -6.88 7.66
CA TYR A 85 -14.82 -7.90 8.66
C TYR A 85 -15.11 -7.32 10.04
N ASN A 86 -14.93 -6.00 10.24
CA ASN A 86 -15.07 -5.33 11.53
C ASN A 86 -14.26 -6.02 12.63
N ARG A 87 -13.00 -6.35 12.32
CA ARG A 87 -12.02 -6.99 13.21
C ARG A 87 -10.80 -6.10 13.36
N PRO A 88 -10.04 -6.23 14.46
CA PRO A 88 -8.73 -5.58 14.58
C PRO A 88 -7.81 -5.98 13.44
N SER A 89 -6.92 -5.09 13.01
CA SER A 89 -5.94 -5.37 11.97
C SER A 89 -5.03 -6.53 12.33
N GLU A 90 -4.72 -7.39 11.38
CA GLU A 90 -3.72 -8.46 11.51
C GLU A 90 -2.32 -8.01 11.04
N GLU A 91 -2.18 -6.76 10.58
CA GLU A 91 -0.91 -6.23 10.08
C GLU A 91 -0.56 -4.86 10.68
N PHE A 92 0.71 -4.51 10.52
CA PHE A 92 1.20 -3.16 10.76
C PHE A 92 1.39 -2.42 9.45
N VAL A 93 1.17 -1.09 9.46
CA VAL A 93 1.60 -0.20 8.38
C VAL A 93 2.40 0.95 8.96
N GLU A 94 3.64 1.10 8.49
CA GLU A 94 4.63 2.10 8.97
C GLU A 94 5.08 2.99 7.82
N THR A 95 5.21 4.30 8.08
CA THR A 95 5.80 5.26 7.14
C THR A 95 7.31 5.06 7.04
N LEU A 96 7.86 5.01 5.82
CA LEU A 96 9.31 4.87 5.57
C LEU A 96 10.03 6.21 5.44
N GLU A 97 9.28 7.27 5.28
CA GLU A 97 9.72 8.66 5.19
C GLU A 97 8.60 9.59 5.68
N ASP A 98 8.82 10.90 5.74
CA ASP A 98 7.78 11.86 6.05
C ASP A 98 6.68 11.78 5.00
N MET A 99 5.43 11.72 5.44
CA MET A 99 4.27 11.44 4.58
C MET A 99 3.23 12.55 4.68
N GLU A 100 2.77 13.02 3.52
CA GLU A 100 1.58 13.83 3.35
C GLU A 100 0.44 12.95 2.82
N ALA A 101 -0.70 12.98 3.47
CA ALA A 101 -1.83 12.16 3.10
C ALA A 101 -3.17 12.88 3.33
N PHE A 102 -4.23 12.26 2.82
CA PHE A 102 -5.60 12.65 3.15
C PHE A 102 -6.28 11.48 3.85
N ARG A 103 -6.75 11.75 5.07
CA ARG A 103 -7.45 10.77 5.89
C ARG A 103 -8.94 10.80 5.60
N ILE A 104 -9.56 9.62 5.48
CA ILE A 104 -11.01 9.41 5.48
C ILE A 104 -11.38 8.41 6.57
N SER A 105 -12.53 8.59 7.23
CA SER A 105 -13.03 7.53 8.13
C SER A 105 -13.42 6.28 7.33
N LEU A 106 -13.24 5.08 7.89
CA LEU A 106 -13.70 3.84 7.23
C LEU A 106 -15.22 3.83 7.05
N ALA A 107 -15.97 4.48 7.94
CA ALA A 107 -17.42 4.63 7.81
C ALA A 107 -17.79 5.47 6.59
N ASP A 108 -17.12 6.61 6.36
CA ASP A 108 -17.37 7.46 5.19
C ASP A 108 -16.91 6.79 3.90
N LEU A 109 -15.74 6.13 3.92
CA LEU A 109 -15.26 5.36 2.75
C LEU A 109 -16.25 4.26 2.36
N ASN A 110 -16.75 3.51 3.34
CA ASN A 110 -17.72 2.45 3.11
C ASN A 110 -19.05 3.03 2.60
N ARG A 111 -19.51 4.15 3.18
CA ARG A 111 -20.69 4.86 2.68
C ARG A 111 -20.52 5.29 1.22
N LEU A 112 -19.37 5.86 0.85
CA LEU A 112 -19.07 6.22 -0.54
C LEU A 112 -19.13 5.00 -1.47
N PHE A 113 -18.58 3.86 -1.06
CA PHE A 113 -18.67 2.62 -1.85
C PHE A 113 -20.11 2.11 -2.00
N GLN A 114 -21.01 2.38 -1.04
CA GLN A 114 -22.40 1.96 -1.09
C GLN A 114 -23.29 2.91 -1.89
N THR A 115 -23.00 4.21 -1.89
CA THR A 115 -23.89 5.24 -2.44
C THR A 115 -23.43 5.84 -3.76
N ASN A 116 -22.13 5.71 -4.09
CA ASN A 116 -21.54 6.27 -5.30
C ASN A 116 -20.96 5.17 -6.18
N LEU A 117 -21.59 4.94 -7.34
CA LEU A 117 -21.24 3.86 -8.26
C LEU A 117 -19.81 4.01 -8.83
N GLU A 118 -19.33 5.24 -9.05
CA GLU A 118 -17.98 5.49 -9.55
C GLU A 118 -16.93 5.12 -8.49
N MET A 119 -17.19 5.48 -7.22
CA MET A 119 -16.35 5.08 -6.09
C MET A 119 -16.37 3.55 -5.87
N ALA A 120 -17.53 2.92 -5.98
CA ALA A 120 -17.65 1.46 -5.91
C ALA A 120 -16.81 0.76 -7.00
N ASN A 121 -16.90 1.24 -8.25
CA ASN A 121 -16.14 0.68 -9.36
C ASN A 121 -14.63 0.93 -9.22
N TRP A 122 -14.24 2.13 -8.79
CA TRP A 122 -12.84 2.42 -8.48
C TRP A 122 -12.30 1.47 -7.38
N GLY A 123 -13.03 1.30 -6.28
CA GLY A 123 -12.68 0.36 -5.22
C GLY A 123 -12.53 -1.08 -5.72
N ARG A 124 -13.48 -1.53 -6.56
CA ARG A 124 -13.42 -2.86 -7.20
C ARG A 124 -12.14 -3.03 -8.04
N ILE A 125 -11.74 -2.01 -8.81
CA ILE A 125 -10.53 -2.08 -9.65
C ILE A 125 -9.26 -2.14 -8.79
N ILE A 126 -9.20 -1.37 -7.69
CA ILE A 126 -8.07 -1.46 -6.75
C ILE A 126 -7.93 -2.89 -6.24
N HIS A 127 -9.02 -3.51 -5.78
CA HIS A 127 -8.98 -4.88 -5.27
C HIS A 127 -8.61 -5.90 -6.34
N GLN A 128 -9.11 -5.73 -7.57
CA GLN A 128 -8.72 -6.58 -8.70
C GLN A 128 -7.21 -6.48 -9.00
N ASN A 129 -6.66 -5.26 -8.97
CA ASN A 129 -5.24 -5.04 -9.21
C ASN A 129 -4.40 -5.64 -8.07
N GLU A 130 -4.84 -5.47 -6.83
CA GLU A 130 -4.16 -6.04 -5.66
C GLU A 130 -4.20 -7.57 -5.67
N TYR A 131 -5.35 -8.17 -5.99
CA TYR A 131 -5.45 -9.62 -6.18
C TYR A 131 -4.48 -10.12 -7.26
N ARG A 132 -4.40 -9.44 -8.42
CA ARG A 132 -3.45 -9.79 -9.49
C ARG A 132 -2.01 -9.65 -9.04
N ARG A 133 -1.68 -8.61 -8.27
CA ARG A 133 -0.34 -8.40 -7.70
C ARG A 133 0.03 -9.56 -6.77
N LEU A 134 -0.85 -9.91 -5.84
CA LEU A 134 -0.64 -11.02 -4.91
C LEU A 134 -0.49 -12.36 -5.63
N HIS A 135 -1.34 -12.62 -6.63
CA HIS A 135 -1.26 -13.85 -7.45
C HIS A 135 0.07 -13.94 -8.19
N ARG A 136 0.55 -12.84 -8.80
CA ARG A 136 1.84 -12.80 -9.49
C ARG A 136 3.01 -12.97 -8.51
N SER A 137 2.96 -12.31 -7.36
CA SER A 137 3.99 -12.45 -6.32
C SER A 137 4.07 -13.90 -5.81
N HIS A 138 2.93 -14.53 -5.57
CA HIS A 138 2.88 -15.94 -5.18
C HIS A 138 3.48 -16.85 -6.26
N LYS A 139 3.07 -16.67 -7.53
CA LYS A 139 3.65 -17.40 -8.66
C LYS A 139 5.17 -17.20 -8.73
N ALA A 140 5.65 -15.96 -8.65
CA ALA A 140 7.08 -15.65 -8.70
C ALA A 140 7.86 -16.33 -7.57
N THR A 141 7.29 -16.39 -6.36
CA THR A 141 7.90 -17.10 -5.23
C THR A 141 8.06 -18.60 -5.49
N LEU A 142 7.11 -19.21 -6.20
CA LEU A 142 7.13 -20.66 -6.49
C LEU A 142 7.99 -21.03 -7.72
N THR A 143 8.18 -20.10 -8.67
CA THR A 143 8.72 -20.46 -9.99
C THR A 143 10.00 -19.73 -10.37
N LEU A 144 10.33 -18.61 -9.72
CA LEU A 144 11.49 -17.78 -10.07
C LEU A 144 12.60 -17.89 -9.03
N SER A 145 13.84 -17.80 -9.50
CA SER A 145 15.02 -17.66 -8.64
C SER A 145 14.99 -16.31 -7.89
N ALA A 146 15.78 -16.20 -6.83
CA ALA A 146 15.96 -14.96 -6.08
C ALA A 146 16.42 -13.79 -6.96
N LYS A 147 17.27 -14.06 -7.95
CA LYS A 147 17.77 -13.07 -8.91
C LYS A 147 16.63 -12.55 -9.80
N GLU A 148 15.87 -13.45 -10.42
CA GLU A 148 14.75 -13.08 -11.29
C GLU A 148 13.68 -12.30 -10.52
N ARG A 149 13.31 -12.71 -9.29
CA ARG A 149 12.37 -11.94 -8.44
C ARG A 149 12.85 -10.52 -8.17
N TYR A 150 14.15 -10.36 -7.90
CA TYR A 150 14.73 -9.04 -7.68
C TYR A 150 14.76 -8.18 -8.94
N GLU A 151 15.10 -8.76 -10.09
CA GLU A 151 15.09 -8.06 -11.38
C GLU A 151 13.68 -7.61 -11.78
N GLU A 152 12.66 -8.47 -11.63
CA GLU A 152 11.26 -8.09 -11.84
C GLU A 152 10.84 -6.97 -10.87
N PHE A 153 11.19 -7.05 -9.60
CA PHE A 153 10.88 -6.02 -8.62
C PHE A 153 11.51 -4.67 -8.98
N GLN A 154 12.77 -4.65 -9.43
CA GLN A 154 13.45 -3.43 -9.87
C GLN A 154 12.77 -2.78 -11.09
N GLN A 155 12.31 -3.60 -12.03
CA GLN A 155 11.61 -3.12 -13.22
C GLN A 155 10.21 -2.55 -12.88
N GLN A 156 9.48 -3.21 -11.99
CA GLN A 156 8.13 -2.82 -11.62
C GLN A 156 8.09 -1.67 -10.61
N HIS A 157 9.09 -1.58 -9.73
CA HIS A 157 9.11 -0.68 -8.59
C HIS A 157 10.43 0.09 -8.44
N PRO A 158 10.92 0.79 -9.49
CA PRO A 158 12.22 1.49 -9.44
C PRO A 158 12.29 2.53 -8.31
N GLN A 159 11.17 3.22 -8.03
CA GLN A 159 11.11 4.22 -6.97
C GLN A 159 11.21 3.60 -5.57
N ILE A 160 10.61 2.44 -5.35
CA ILE A 160 10.71 1.72 -4.06
C ILE A 160 12.16 1.29 -3.84
N CYS A 161 12.86 0.83 -4.88
CA CYS A 161 14.27 0.45 -4.82
C CYS A 161 15.20 1.58 -4.40
N GLN A 162 14.83 2.83 -4.65
CA GLN A 162 15.61 4.02 -4.28
C GLN A 162 15.29 4.50 -2.85
N ARG A 163 14.08 4.27 -2.35
CA ARG A 163 13.53 4.85 -1.11
C ARG A 163 13.47 3.86 0.06
N ALA A 164 13.24 2.57 -0.21
CA ALA A 164 13.18 1.53 0.82
C ALA A 164 14.57 0.98 1.13
N SER A 165 14.79 0.58 2.40
CA SER A 165 16.03 -0.10 2.77
C SER A 165 16.13 -1.49 2.15
N LEU A 166 17.37 -1.95 1.90
CA LEU A 166 17.62 -3.28 1.34
C LEU A 166 17.03 -4.41 2.19
N GLY A 167 17.03 -4.24 3.52
CA GLY A 167 16.46 -5.23 4.43
C GLY A 167 14.96 -5.42 4.20
N ARG A 168 14.20 -4.32 3.98
CA ARG A 168 12.78 -4.38 3.68
C ARG A 168 12.50 -4.99 2.30
N ILE A 169 13.31 -4.64 1.30
CA ILE A 169 13.19 -5.23 -0.04
C ILE A 169 13.52 -6.73 0.01
N ALA A 170 14.56 -7.14 0.72
CA ALA A 170 14.91 -8.54 0.89
C ALA A 170 13.78 -9.31 1.57
N SER A 171 13.23 -8.75 2.66
CA SER A 171 12.07 -9.31 3.37
C SER A 171 10.86 -9.49 2.44
N TYR A 172 10.48 -8.45 1.67
CA TYR A 172 9.39 -8.52 0.69
C TYR A 172 9.60 -9.61 -0.37
N LEU A 173 10.84 -9.79 -0.83
CA LEU A 173 11.20 -10.80 -1.82
C LEU A 173 11.35 -12.22 -1.24
N GLY A 174 11.24 -12.39 0.07
CA GLY A 174 11.46 -13.67 0.74
C GLY A 174 12.90 -14.18 0.62
N ILE A 175 13.87 -13.27 0.66
CA ILE A 175 15.32 -13.59 0.62
C ILE A 175 16.06 -12.89 1.76
N THR A 176 17.27 -13.38 2.07
CA THR A 176 18.10 -12.74 3.11
C THR A 176 18.77 -11.48 2.58
N LEU A 177 19.07 -10.52 3.48
CA LEU A 177 19.81 -9.31 3.14
C LEU A 177 21.20 -9.60 2.51
N PRO A 178 22.01 -10.56 2.99
CA PRO A 178 23.25 -10.96 2.32
C PRO A 178 23.06 -11.46 0.90
N THR A 179 21.97 -12.22 0.64
CA THR A 179 21.61 -12.68 -0.71
C THR A 179 21.33 -11.49 -1.63
N LEU A 180 20.48 -10.54 -1.18
CA LEU A 180 20.18 -9.34 -1.97
C LEU A 180 21.43 -8.49 -2.24
N SER A 181 22.31 -8.32 -1.24
CA SER A 181 23.55 -7.57 -1.40
C SER A 181 24.48 -8.19 -2.45
N ARG A 182 24.60 -9.53 -2.49
CA ARG A 182 25.38 -10.22 -3.54
C ARG A 182 24.79 -10.01 -4.92
N LEU A 183 23.45 -10.12 -5.08
CA LEU A 183 22.78 -9.91 -6.37
C LEU A 183 23.02 -8.49 -6.91
N ARG A 184 23.10 -7.48 -6.04
CA ARG A 184 23.42 -6.11 -6.44
C ARG A 184 24.88 -5.91 -6.86
N GLY A 185 25.80 -6.62 -6.24
CA GLY A 185 27.24 -6.51 -6.55
C GLY A 185 27.68 -7.26 -7.83
N GLN A 186 26.79 -8.04 -8.44
CA GLN A 186 27.05 -8.79 -9.68
C GLN A 186 26.65 -8.02 -10.96
N LYS A 187 26.34 -6.73 -10.84
CA LYS A 187 26.05 -5.84 -11.99
C LYS A 187 27.26 -5.12 -12.48
#